data_0c1a5ebb9e763d6ac731c20d40f55f83
#
_entry.id   0c1a5ebb9e763d6ac731c20d40f55f83
#
_cell.length_a   1.000
_cell.length_b   1.000
_cell.length_c   1.000
_cell.angle_alpha   90.00
_cell.angle_beta   90.00
_cell.angle_gamma   90.00
#
_symmetry.space_group_name_H-M   'P 1'
#
loop_
_entity.id
_entity.type
_entity.pdbx_description
1 polymer ?
#
loop_
_entity_poly.entity_id
_entity_poly.type
_entity_poly.pdbx_seq_one_letter_code
_entity_poly.pdbx_strand_id
1 'polypeptide(L)'
;MRFSMNETTLNKLKNKATAFASGALSRVEIATEESRLKAKFQALGQKVYQAVLGDLLNAMKDDPSVVALVGEIEETKKKIAALEDKVAGREAGSK
;
A
#
# COMPACT_ATOMS: atom_id res chain seq x y z
N MET A 1 -40.68 -3.49 -1.77
CA MET A 1 -40.48 -4.13 -0.48
C MET A 1 -39.89 -3.14 0.52
N ARG A 2 -40.43 -3.07 1.68
CA ARG A 2 -39.99 -2.10 2.69
C ARG A 2 -39.41 -2.82 3.90
N PHE A 3 -38.17 -2.51 4.26
CA PHE A 3 -37.59 -2.98 5.49
C PHE A 3 -37.97 -2.07 6.63
N SER A 4 -38.49 -2.68 7.69
CA SER A 4 -38.76 -1.97 8.92
C SER A 4 -37.67 -2.36 9.92
N MET A 5 -36.77 -1.45 10.20
CA MET A 5 -35.70 -1.68 11.18
C MET A 5 -35.85 -0.70 12.33
N ASN A 6 -35.66 -1.18 13.55
CA ASN A 6 -35.63 -0.30 14.69
C ASN A 6 -34.25 0.41 14.75
N GLU A 7 -34.18 1.45 15.57
CA GLU A 7 -32.96 2.26 15.72
C GLU A 7 -31.75 1.43 16.14
N THR A 8 -31.93 0.48 17.06
CA THR A 8 -30.86 -0.37 17.57
C THR A 8 -30.28 -1.23 16.45
N THR A 9 -31.12 -1.85 15.63
CA THR A 9 -30.70 -2.66 14.50
C THR A 9 -29.94 -1.82 13.48
N LEU A 10 -30.45 -0.63 13.18
CA LEU A 10 -29.80 0.28 12.25
C LEU A 10 -28.41 0.71 12.76
N ASN A 11 -28.28 1.02 14.04
CA ASN A 11 -27.01 1.39 14.65
C ASN A 11 -26.01 0.24 14.60
N LYS A 12 -26.43 -0.99 14.87
CA LYS A 12 -25.58 -2.17 14.75
C LYS A 12 -25.08 -2.36 13.33
N LEU A 13 -25.95 -2.19 12.34
CA LEU A 13 -25.57 -2.29 10.94
C LEU A 13 -24.57 -1.19 10.54
N LYS A 14 -24.79 0.04 10.98
CA LYS A 14 -23.89 1.16 10.75
C LYS A 14 -22.51 0.89 11.33
N ASN A 15 -22.44 0.41 12.57
CA ASN A 15 -21.18 0.12 13.24
C ASN A 15 -20.41 -0.98 12.53
N LYS A 16 -21.08 -2.05 12.13
CA LYS A 16 -20.46 -3.15 11.37
C LYS A 16 -19.98 -2.67 10.00
N ALA A 17 -20.81 -1.89 9.31
CA ALA A 17 -20.46 -1.35 8.00
C ALA A 17 -19.25 -0.42 8.10
N THR A 18 -19.18 0.41 9.13
CA THR A 18 -18.05 1.32 9.36
C THR A 18 -16.75 0.55 9.61
N ALA A 19 -16.79 -0.47 10.48
CA ALA A 19 -15.62 -1.30 10.77
C ALA A 19 -15.15 -2.06 9.52
N PHE A 20 -16.10 -2.62 8.77
CA PHE A 20 -15.80 -3.33 7.52
C PHE A 20 -15.21 -2.37 6.48
N ALA A 21 -15.82 -1.19 6.30
CA ALA A 21 -15.35 -0.19 5.35
C ALA A 21 -13.94 0.28 5.69
N SER A 22 -13.62 0.47 6.97
CA SER A 22 -12.27 0.83 7.41
C SER A 22 -11.24 -0.22 7.02
N GLY A 23 -11.55 -1.49 7.26
CA GLY A 23 -10.68 -2.60 6.88
C GLY A 23 -10.52 -2.72 5.37
N ALA A 24 -11.62 -2.56 4.63
CA ALA A 24 -11.61 -2.60 3.18
C ALA A 24 -10.77 -1.44 2.60
N LEU A 25 -10.91 -0.23 3.15
CA LEU A 25 -10.12 0.92 2.72
C LEU A 25 -8.63 0.69 2.93
N SER A 26 -8.25 0.15 4.09
CA SER A 26 -6.84 -0.15 4.37
C SER A 26 -6.28 -1.17 3.38
N ARG A 27 -7.06 -2.19 3.03
CA ARG A 27 -6.65 -3.19 2.04
C ARG A 27 -6.52 -2.59 0.65
N VAL A 28 -7.42 -1.68 0.27
CA VAL A 28 -7.33 -0.96 -1.01
C VAL A 28 -6.08 -0.08 -1.03
N GLU A 29 -5.78 0.60 0.07
CA GLU A 29 -4.57 1.40 0.20
C GLU A 29 -3.32 0.54 0.06
N ILE A 30 -3.27 -0.63 0.71
CA ILE A 30 -2.16 -1.57 0.59
C ILE A 30 -1.99 -2.00 -0.87
N ALA A 31 -3.07 -2.41 -1.53
CA ALA A 31 -3.03 -2.83 -2.93
C ALA A 31 -2.52 -1.70 -3.85
N THR A 32 -2.95 -0.47 -3.59
CA THR A 32 -2.51 0.70 -4.34
C THR A 32 -1.02 0.94 -4.13
N GLU A 33 -0.55 0.88 -2.88
CA GLU A 33 0.86 1.08 -2.58
C GLU A 33 1.74 -0.05 -3.13
N GLU A 34 1.25 -1.30 -3.10
CA GLU A 34 1.95 -2.43 -3.72
C GLU A 34 2.07 -2.27 -5.23
N SER A 35 1.02 -1.77 -5.89
CA SER A 35 1.04 -1.47 -7.32
C SER A 35 2.07 -0.38 -7.64
N ARG A 36 2.13 0.66 -6.81
CA ARG A 36 3.12 1.72 -6.94
C ARG A 36 4.54 1.20 -6.73
N LEU A 37 4.71 0.33 -5.73
CA LEU A 37 6.01 -0.30 -5.45
C LEU A 37 6.48 -1.11 -6.64
N LYS A 38 5.60 -1.91 -7.23
CA LYS A 38 5.89 -2.70 -8.43
C LYS A 38 6.33 -1.82 -9.59
N ALA A 39 5.63 -0.71 -9.83
CA ALA A 39 5.98 0.24 -10.88
C ALA A 39 7.36 0.86 -10.65
N LYS A 40 7.70 1.16 -9.40
CA LYS A 40 9.01 1.72 -9.04
C LYS A 40 10.12 0.70 -9.23
N PHE A 41 9.90 -0.56 -8.87
CA PHE A 41 10.86 -1.64 -9.16
C PHE A 41 11.04 -1.84 -10.65
N GLN A 42 9.99 -1.75 -11.45
CA GLN A 42 10.07 -1.85 -12.91
C GLN A 42 10.90 -0.72 -13.48
N ALA A 43 10.68 0.51 -13.01
CA ALA A 43 11.46 1.67 -13.43
C ALA A 43 12.95 1.51 -13.08
N LEU A 44 13.22 1.03 -11.87
CA LEU A 44 14.59 0.77 -11.42
C LEU A 44 15.23 -0.35 -12.27
N GLY A 45 14.48 -1.41 -12.55
CA GLY A 45 14.94 -2.51 -13.40
C GLY A 45 15.32 -2.06 -14.78
N GLN A 46 14.54 -1.16 -15.39
CA GLN A 46 14.86 -0.59 -16.71
C GLN A 46 16.15 0.23 -16.66
N LYS A 47 16.34 1.00 -15.60
CA LYS A 47 17.58 1.78 -15.41
C LYS A 47 18.80 0.89 -15.25
N VAL A 48 18.66 -0.20 -14.48
CA VAL A 48 19.72 -1.20 -14.30
C VAL A 48 20.07 -1.83 -15.65
N TYR A 49 19.05 -2.23 -16.40
CA TYR A 49 19.24 -2.85 -17.71
C TYR A 49 20.02 -1.91 -18.66
N GLN A 50 19.61 -0.65 -18.73
CA GLN A 50 20.28 0.34 -19.56
C GLN A 50 21.71 0.62 -19.10
N ALA A 51 21.91 0.64 -17.77
CA ALA A 51 23.24 0.85 -17.20
C ALA A 51 24.18 -0.31 -17.54
N VAL A 52 23.68 -1.53 -17.49
CA VAL A 52 24.45 -2.73 -17.86
C VAL A 52 24.84 -2.67 -19.34
N LEU A 53 23.90 -2.33 -20.22
CA LEU A 53 24.16 -2.22 -21.64
C LEU A 53 25.19 -1.13 -21.97
N GLY A 54 25.15 -0.01 -21.24
CA GLY A 54 26.05 1.11 -21.45
C GLY A 54 27.34 1.05 -20.66
N ASP A 55 27.57 -0.02 -19.90
CA ASP A 55 28.71 -0.17 -18.98
C ASP A 55 28.81 0.99 -17.96
N LEU A 56 27.62 1.43 -17.48
CA LEU A 56 27.48 2.54 -16.54
C LEU A 56 27.02 2.09 -15.15
N LEU A 57 27.16 0.81 -14.85
CA LEU A 57 26.65 0.24 -13.61
C LEU A 57 27.27 0.89 -12.37
N ASN A 58 28.58 1.17 -12.42
CA ASN A 58 29.27 1.82 -11.31
C ASN A 58 28.79 3.25 -11.05
N ALA A 59 28.38 3.96 -12.10
CA ALA A 59 27.87 5.32 -11.98
C ALA A 59 26.41 5.36 -11.52
N MET A 60 25.68 4.26 -11.68
CA MET A 60 24.27 4.17 -11.40
C MET A 60 23.93 4.48 -9.94
N LYS A 61 24.76 4.03 -9.01
CA LYS A 61 24.53 4.25 -7.58
C LYS A 61 24.52 5.72 -7.17
N ASP A 62 25.18 6.57 -7.95
CA ASP A 62 25.27 8.01 -7.69
C ASP A 62 24.29 8.82 -8.56
N ASP A 63 23.56 8.15 -9.46
CA ASP A 63 22.58 8.78 -10.32
C ASP A 63 21.42 9.32 -9.47
N PRO A 64 21.12 10.64 -9.55
CA PRO A 64 20.04 11.21 -8.72
C PRO A 64 18.69 10.54 -8.93
N SER A 65 18.37 10.10 -10.13
CA SER A 65 17.09 9.43 -10.40
C SER A 65 17.03 8.04 -9.77
N VAL A 66 18.14 7.34 -9.71
CA VAL A 66 18.23 6.03 -9.04
C VAL A 66 18.14 6.21 -7.53
N VAL A 67 18.85 7.17 -6.96
CA VAL A 67 18.80 7.49 -5.53
C VAL A 67 17.38 7.85 -5.13
N ALA A 68 16.70 8.67 -5.93
CA ALA A 68 15.31 9.05 -5.69
C ALA A 68 14.38 7.84 -5.72
N LEU A 69 14.52 6.94 -6.70
CA LEU A 69 13.71 5.72 -6.81
C LEU A 69 13.92 4.80 -5.60
N VAL A 70 15.15 4.60 -5.18
CA VAL A 70 15.45 3.78 -4.00
C VAL A 70 14.80 4.38 -2.76
N GLY A 71 14.89 5.70 -2.59
CA GLY A 71 14.23 6.39 -1.48
C GLY A 71 12.71 6.22 -1.52
N GLU A 72 12.10 6.37 -2.68
CA GLU A 72 10.65 6.18 -2.85
C GLU A 72 10.21 4.75 -2.58
N ILE A 73 11.01 3.77 -2.99
CA ILE A 73 10.76 2.35 -2.71
C ILE A 73 10.77 2.12 -1.20
N GLU A 74 11.77 2.63 -0.48
CA GLU A 74 11.85 2.47 0.97
C GLU A 74 10.67 3.14 1.68
N GLU A 75 10.28 4.33 1.25
CA GLU A 75 9.12 5.02 1.81
C GLU A 75 7.82 4.24 1.56
N THR A 76 7.65 3.70 0.35
CA THR A 76 6.47 2.91 0.00
C THR A 76 6.41 1.62 0.83
N LYS A 77 7.54 0.96 1.02
CA LYS A 77 7.63 -0.24 1.87
C LYS A 77 7.24 0.06 3.31
N LYS A 78 7.68 1.19 3.86
CA LYS A 78 7.31 1.62 5.21
C LYS A 78 5.80 1.88 5.32
N LYS A 79 5.21 2.52 4.31
CA LYS A 79 3.77 2.74 4.25
C LYS A 79 3.00 1.44 4.26
N ILE A 80 3.41 0.48 3.45
CA ILE A 80 2.77 -0.83 3.38
C ILE A 80 2.86 -1.52 4.74
N ALA A 81 4.03 -1.53 5.36
CA ALA A 81 4.23 -2.15 6.68
C ALA A 81 3.31 -1.51 7.73
N ALA A 82 3.20 -0.19 7.73
CA ALA A 82 2.33 0.53 8.66
C ALA A 82 0.85 0.19 8.42
N LEU A 83 0.43 0.08 7.16
CA LEU A 83 -0.94 -0.29 6.82
C LEU A 83 -1.24 -1.74 7.19
N GLU A 84 -0.30 -2.65 6.98
CA GLU A 84 -0.44 -4.05 7.36
C GLU A 84 -0.56 -4.20 8.87
N ASP A 85 0.24 -3.48 9.63
CA ASP A 85 0.16 -3.46 11.10
C ASP A 85 -1.20 -2.93 11.57
N LYS A 86 -1.72 -1.92 10.90
CA LYS A 86 -3.02 -1.35 11.21
C LYS A 86 -4.15 -2.36 10.98
N VAL A 87 -4.10 -3.10 9.88
CA VAL A 87 -5.07 -4.15 9.56
C VAL A 87 -4.95 -5.28 10.58
N ALA A 88 -3.75 -5.75 10.87
CA ALA A 88 -3.51 -6.80 11.85
C ALA A 88 -3.97 -6.39 13.24
N GLY A 89 -3.72 -5.15 13.65
CA GLY A 89 -4.18 -4.60 14.92
C GLY A 89 -5.71 -4.60 15.04
N ARG A 90 -6.41 -4.27 13.96
CA ARG A 90 -7.88 -4.30 13.93
C ARG A 90 -8.42 -5.72 14.03
N GLU A 91 -7.82 -6.66 13.32
CA GLU A 91 -8.21 -8.07 13.36
C GLU A 91 -7.99 -8.65 14.77
N ALA A 92 -6.87 -8.33 15.39
CA ALA A 92 -6.57 -8.74 16.75
C ALA A 92 -7.52 -8.09 17.77
N GLY A 93 -7.90 -6.83 17.54
CA GLY A 93 -8.79 -6.08 18.43
C GLY A 93 -10.26 -6.46 18.31
N SER A 94 -10.64 -7.24 17.32
CA SER A 94 -12.04 -7.62 17.08
C SER A 94 -12.51 -8.83 17.87
N LYS A 95 -11.70 -9.34 18.76
CA LYS A 95 -12.05 -10.48 19.62
C LYS A 95 -13.07 -10.11 20.70
#